data_71129632ff7259a0bbc4ca9c50d7668b
#
_entry.id   71129632ff7259a0bbc4ca9c50d7668b
#
_cell.length_a   1.000
_cell.length_b   1.000
_cell.length_c   1.000
_cell.angle_alpha   90.00
_cell.angle_beta   90.00
_cell.angle_gamma   90.00
#
_symmetry.space_group_name_H-M   'P 1'
#
loop_
_entity.id
_entity.type
_entity.pdbx_description
1 polymer ?
#
loop_
_entity_poly.entity_id
_entity_poly.type
_entity_poly.pdbx_seq_one_letter_code
_entity_poly.pdbx_strand_id
1 'polypeptide(L)'
;MAAGVSSRMKNSVSSSKITSDLINQSNTRVKGFIEVGNRKEPFIYYIINNCIKADIRDFYIILSNNSKEFQKYLRNLEKKLSININFAFQDFYGREKPLGTSDAIFQTMNQYEELKNNRFLVCNCDNLYSTKAIKLLVNE
;
A
#
# COMPACT_ATOMS: atom_id res chain seq x y z
N MET A 1 -0.30 -0.36 -4.11
CA MET A 1 -1.39 -1.35 -4.07
C MET A 1 -1.33 -2.16 -2.79
N ALA A 2 -2.40 -2.17 -1.99
CA ALA A 2 -2.47 -2.78 -0.66
C ALA A 2 -3.66 -3.77 -0.49
N ALA A 3 -4.36 -4.11 -1.59
CA ALA A 3 -5.55 -4.96 -1.57
C ALA A 3 -5.26 -6.48 -1.50
N GLY A 4 -3.99 -6.90 -1.63
CA GLY A 4 -3.63 -8.32 -1.64
C GLY A 4 -3.94 -9.04 -0.32
N VAL A 5 -4.46 -10.27 -0.38
CA VAL A 5 -4.85 -11.07 0.80
C VAL A 5 -3.68 -11.64 1.60
N SER A 6 -2.43 -11.42 1.15
CA SER A 6 -1.19 -11.83 1.85
C SER A 6 -1.10 -13.33 2.20
N SER A 7 -1.75 -14.20 1.41
CA SER A 7 -1.93 -15.63 1.71
C SER A 7 -0.61 -16.38 1.96
N ARG A 8 0.43 -16.11 1.16
CA ARG A 8 1.75 -16.75 1.35
C ARG A 8 2.41 -16.40 2.69
N MET A 9 2.26 -15.16 3.15
CA MET A 9 2.80 -14.70 4.43
C MET A 9 2.04 -15.34 5.59
N LYS A 10 0.71 -15.40 5.51
CA LYS A 10 -0.15 -16.00 6.54
C LYS A 10 0.05 -17.51 6.69
N ASN A 11 0.47 -18.19 5.62
CA ASN A 11 0.72 -19.64 5.59
C ASN A 11 2.18 -20.00 5.82
N SER A 12 3.08 -19.03 6.09
CA SER A 12 4.49 -19.32 6.37
C SER A 12 4.66 -19.82 7.80
N VAL A 13 5.54 -20.83 7.97
CA VAL A 13 5.90 -21.37 9.29
C VAL A 13 6.74 -20.34 10.03
N SER A 14 6.40 -20.04 11.29
CA SER A 14 7.16 -19.15 12.14
C SER A 14 8.53 -19.77 12.47
N SER A 15 9.60 -18.99 12.32
CA SER A 15 10.92 -19.37 12.84
C SER A 15 11.10 -18.83 14.26
N SER A 16 11.92 -19.50 15.08
CA SER A 16 12.25 -19.07 16.45
C SER A 16 12.92 -17.68 16.55
N LYS A 17 13.27 -17.09 15.42
CA LYS A 17 13.89 -15.75 15.32
C LYS A 17 12.88 -14.60 15.15
N ILE A 18 11.58 -14.90 15.00
CA ILE A 18 10.53 -13.90 14.77
C ILE A 18 9.76 -13.70 16.07
N THR A 19 9.55 -12.44 16.46
CA THR A 19 8.80 -12.11 17.67
C THR A 19 7.32 -12.46 17.50
N SER A 20 6.64 -12.83 18.59
CA SER A 20 5.21 -13.15 18.61
C SER A 20 4.34 -12.01 18.09
N ASP A 21 4.75 -10.76 18.32
CA ASP A 21 4.05 -9.57 17.81
C ASP A 21 4.09 -9.49 16.28
N LEU A 22 5.25 -9.72 15.65
CA LEU A 22 5.36 -9.74 14.19
C LEU A 22 4.56 -10.90 13.57
N ILE A 23 4.50 -12.05 14.22
CA ILE A 23 3.67 -13.18 13.79
C ILE A 23 2.20 -12.78 13.82
N ASN A 24 1.74 -12.14 14.89
CA ASN A 24 0.36 -11.67 15.00
C ASN A 24 0.03 -10.63 13.93
N GLN A 25 0.89 -9.64 13.71
CA GLN A 25 0.72 -8.64 12.66
C GLN A 25 0.67 -9.30 11.26
N SER A 26 1.53 -10.30 11.00
CA SER A 26 1.54 -11.00 9.70
C SER A 26 0.26 -11.77 9.41
N ASN A 27 -0.41 -12.26 10.45
CA ASN A 27 -1.66 -13.02 10.33
C ASN A 27 -2.89 -12.12 10.18
N THR A 28 -2.87 -10.93 10.77
CA THR A 28 -4.05 -10.05 10.88
C THR A 28 -4.02 -8.86 9.94
N ARG A 29 -2.83 -8.33 9.60
CA ARG A 29 -2.67 -7.10 8.83
C ARG A 29 -2.31 -7.36 7.37
N VAL A 30 -2.60 -6.38 6.50
CA VAL A 30 -2.06 -6.35 5.13
C VAL A 30 -0.56 -6.02 5.19
N LYS A 31 0.23 -6.49 4.22
CA LYS A 31 1.69 -6.36 4.23
C LYS A 31 2.19 -4.92 4.42
N GLY A 32 1.57 -3.96 3.75
CA GLY A 32 1.94 -2.54 3.87
C GLY A 32 1.68 -1.95 5.26
N PHE A 33 0.88 -2.62 6.10
CA PHE A 33 0.53 -2.18 7.46
C PHE A 33 1.34 -2.89 8.55
N ILE A 34 2.28 -3.77 8.19
CA ILE A 34 3.20 -4.40 9.14
C ILE A 34 4.25 -3.38 9.56
N GLU A 35 4.46 -3.26 10.86
CA GLU A 35 5.46 -2.37 11.44
C GLU A 35 6.87 -2.91 11.21
N VAL A 36 7.79 -2.03 10.79
CA VAL A 36 9.18 -2.40 10.49
C VAL A 36 10.17 -1.38 11.05
N GLY A 37 11.39 -1.86 11.31
CA GLY A 37 12.49 -1.05 11.80
C GLY A 37 12.34 -0.59 13.26
N ASN A 38 13.32 0.16 13.73
CA ASN A 38 13.37 0.62 15.13
C ASN A 38 12.27 1.62 15.49
N ARG A 39 11.70 2.32 14.50
CA ARG A 39 10.63 3.29 14.69
C ARG A 39 9.23 2.68 14.73
N LYS A 40 9.12 1.38 14.47
CA LYS A 40 7.83 0.64 14.41
C LYS A 40 6.78 1.34 13.53
N GLU A 41 7.20 2.01 12.46
CA GLU A 41 6.27 2.59 11.49
C GLU A 41 5.83 1.50 10.50
N PRO A 42 4.58 1.50 10.04
CA PRO A 42 4.11 0.62 8.98
C PRO A 42 4.96 0.74 7.71
N PHE A 43 5.15 -0.37 6.99
CA PHE A 43 6.02 -0.40 5.80
C PHE A 43 5.63 0.64 4.75
N ILE A 44 4.33 0.89 4.58
CA ILE A 44 3.84 1.92 3.65
C ILE A 44 4.33 3.33 3.97
N TYR A 45 4.61 3.64 5.24
CA TYR A 45 5.18 4.92 5.64
C TYR A 45 6.47 5.23 4.89
N TYR A 46 7.36 4.24 4.78
CA TYR A 46 8.67 4.42 4.13
C TYR A 46 8.53 4.62 2.62
N ILE A 47 7.57 3.94 1.99
CA ILE A 47 7.26 4.11 0.57
C ILE A 47 6.74 5.53 0.32
N ILE A 48 5.72 5.96 1.06
CA ILE A 48 5.13 7.30 0.96
C ILE A 48 6.20 8.37 1.20
N ASN A 49 7.04 8.21 2.23
CA ASN A 49 8.10 9.17 2.54
C ASN A 49 9.14 9.28 1.42
N ASN A 50 9.49 8.18 0.74
CA ASN A 50 10.38 8.21 -0.41
C ASN A 50 9.72 8.85 -1.65
N CYS A 51 8.42 8.66 -1.84
CA CYS A 51 7.64 9.36 -2.86
C CYS A 51 7.59 10.88 -2.60
N ILE A 52 7.36 11.29 -1.35
CA ILE A 52 7.38 12.70 -0.94
C ILE A 52 8.73 13.36 -1.24
N LYS A 53 9.86 12.67 -0.99
CA LYS A 53 11.21 13.14 -1.33
C LYS A 53 11.46 13.22 -2.85
N ALA A 54 10.60 12.59 -3.64
CA ALA A 54 10.58 12.68 -5.10
C ALA A 54 9.46 13.62 -5.60
N ASP A 55 8.96 14.52 -4.72
CA ASP A 55 7.96 15.55 -4.99
C ASP A 55 6.56 15.05 -5.34
N ILE A 56 6.25 13.77 -5.06
CA ILE A 56 4.91 13.20 -5.22
C ILE A 56 4.10 13.49 -3.95
N ARG A 57 2.89 14.06 -4.11
CA ARG A 57 2.00 14.44 -3.01
C ARG A 57 0.62 13.80 -3.09
N ASP A 58 0.22 13.31 -4.26
CA ASP A 58 -1.10 12.72 -4.49
C ASP A 58 -0.97 11.19 -4.56
N PHE A 59 -1.73 10.51 -3.71
CA PHE A 59 -1.67 9.07 -3.56
C PHE A 59 -3.06 8.45 -3.73
N TYR A 60 -3.14 7.40 -4.52
CA TYR A 60 -4.31 6.54 -4.67
C TYR A 60 -3.99 5.18 -4.06
N ILE A 61 -4.55 4.90 -2.88
CA ILE A 61 -4.27 3.67 -2.13
C ILE A 61 -5.37 2.66 -2.39
N ILE A 62 -5.03 1.58 -3.08
CA ILE A 62 -5.97 0.51 -3.41
C ILE A 62 -6.07 -0.44 -2.23
N LEU A 63 -7.27 -0.58 -1.68
CA LEU A 63 -7.57 -1.31 -0.46
C LEU A 63 -8.61 -2.41 -0.74
N SER A 64 -8.67 -3.41 0.15
CA SER A 64 -9.83 -4.27 0.31
C SER A 64 -10.84 -3.63 1.29
N ASN A 65 -12.10 -4.04 1.22
CA ASN A 65 -13.19 -3.46 2.02
C ASN A 65 -13.00 -3.57 3.55
N ASN A 66 -12.18 -4.49 4.03
CA ASN A 66 -11.99 -4.79 5.46
C ASN A 66 -10.76 -4.12 6.10
N SER A 67 -10.39 -2.93 5.66
CA SER A 67 -9.13 -2.27 6.06
C SER A 67 -9.33 -1.00 6.91
N LYS A 68 -10.37 -0.94 7.76
CA LYS A 68 -10.73 0.27 8.54
C LYS A 68 -9.59 0.84 9.39
N GLU A 69 -8.85 -0.03 10.10
CA GLU A 69 -7.71 0.39 10.92
C GLU A 69 -6.61 1.01 10.07
N PHE A 70 -6.30 0.39 8.93
CA PHE A 70 -5.32 0.89 7.99
C PHE A 70 -5.74 2.22 7.36
N GLN A 71 -7.01 2.38 7.01
CA GLN A 71 -7.56 3.65 6.52
C GLN A 71 -7.42 4.76 7.56
N LYS A 72 -7.73 4.48 8.84
CA LYS A 72 -7.56 5.43 9.94
C LYS A 72 -6.09 5.88 10.08
N TYR A 73 -5.16 4.94 10.02
CA TYR A 73 -3.73 5.26 10.03
C TYR A 73 -3.35 6.18 8.86
N LEU A 74 -3.77 5.84 7.63
CA LEU A 74 -3.47 6.62 6.44
C LEU A 74 -4.07 8.03 6.48
N ARG A 75 -5.28 8.21 7.02
CA ARG A 75 -5.85 9.55 7.25
C ARG A 75 -5.06 10.39 8.24
N ASN A 76 -4.52 9.78 9.29
CA ASN A 76 -3.64 10.48 10.22
C ASN A 76 -2.30 10.85 9.54
N LEU A 77 -1.76 9.96 8.72
CA LEU A 77 -0.54 10.19 7.97
C LEU A 77 -0.70 11.30 6.94
N GLU A 78 -1.81 11.35 6.23
CA GLU A 78 -2.20 12.41 5.29
C GLU A 78 -2.08 13.79 5.93
N LYS A 79 -2.68 13.97 7.12
CA LYS A 79 -2.62 15.22 7.88
C LYS A 79 -1.19 15.54 8.35
N LYS A 80 -0.48 14.54 8.89
CA LYS A 80 0.87 14.69 9.44
C LYS A 80 1.89 15.10 8.38
N LEU A 81 1.75 14.60 7.14
CA LEU A 81 2.70 14.81 6.05
C LEU A 81 2.24 15.84 5.02
N SER A 82 1.06 16.44 5.19
CA SER A 82 0.46 17.41 4.24
C SER A 82 0.45 16.88 2.80
N ILE A 83 -0.14 15.71 2.63
CA ILE A 83 -0.30 15.01 1.34
C ILE A 83 -1.78 14.71 1.10
N ASN A 84 -2.13 14.30 -0.12
CA ASN A 84 -3.48 13.87 -0.48
C ASN A 84 -3.53 12.34 -0.59
N ILE A 85 -4.43 11.70 0.13
CA ILE A 85 -4.66 10.25 0.04
C ILE A 85 -6.09 9.97 -0.39
N ASN A 86 -6.25 9.39 -1.56
CA ASN A 86 -7.50 8.90 -2.10
C ASN A 86 -7.56 7.38 -1.93
N PHE A 87 -8.69 6.85 -1.46
CA PHE A 87 -8.88 5.41 -1.31
C PHE A 87 -9.65 4.85 -2.50
N ALA A 88 -9.06 3.87 -3.19
CA ALA A 88 -9.73 3.06 -4.17
C ALA A 88 -10.01 1.67 -3.60
N PHE A 89 -11.16 1.10 -3.93
CA PHE A 89 -11.56 -0.21 -3.43
C PHE A 89 -11.64 -1.20 -4.59
N GLN A 90 -10.88 -2.30 -4.48
CA GLN A 90 -10.93 -3.39 -5.45
C GLN A 90 -12.06 -4.35 -5.11
N ASP A 91 -13.02 -4.50 -6.02
CA ASP A 91 -14.03 -5.54 -5.97
C ASP A 91 -13.43 -6.88 -6.41
N PHE A 92 -13.77 -7.94 -5.72
CA PHE A 92 -13.35 -9.30 -6.04
C PHE A 92 -14.37 -10.06 -6.89
N TYR A 93 -15.50 -9.43 -7.24
CA TYR A 93 -16.59 -10.02 -8.03
C TYR A 93 -17.08 -11.36 -7.48
N GLY A 94 -17.25 -11.44 -6.15
CA GLY A 94 -17.65 -12.65 -5.46
C GLY A 94 -16.58 -13.75 -5.35
N ARG A 95 -15.34 -13.48 -5.73
CA ARG A 95 -14.21 -14.43 -5.64
C ARG A 95 -13.50 -14.35 -4.30
N GLU A 96 -12.84 -15.43 -3.91
CA GLU A 96 -12.00 -15.45 -2.71
C GLU A 96 -10.73 -14.58 -2.85
N LYS A 97 -10.25 -14.35 -4.08
CA LYS A 97 -9.03 -13.61 -4.38
C LYS A 97 -9.28 -12.56 -5.47
N PRO A 98 -8.57 -11.42 -5.40
CA PRO A 98 -8.62 -10.40 -6.43
C PRO A 98 -8.05 -10.93 -7.76
N LEU A 99 -8.49 -10.37 -8.89
CA LEU A 99 -8.03 -10.73 -10.23
C LEU A 99 -6.57 -10.37 -10.52
N GLY A 100 -5.97 -9.49 -9.71
CA GLY A 100 -4.56 -9.11 -9.82
C GLY A 100 -4.33 -7.62 -9.99
N THR A 101 -3.08 -7.28 -10.32
CA THR A 101 -2.61 -5.88 -10.37
C THR A 101 -3.31 -5.06 -11.45
N SER A 102 -3.43 -5.58 -12.66
CA SER A 102 -4.05 -4.86 -13.78
C SER A 102 -5.52 -4.54 -13.53
N ASP A 103 -6.25 -5.50 -12.94
CA ASP A 103 -7.64 -5.31 -12.55
C ASP A 103 -7.77 -4.23 -11.45
N ALA A 104 -6.89 -4.25 -10.45
CA ALA A 104 -6.86 -3.25 -9.39
C ALA A 104 -6.62 -1.82 -9.95
N ILE A 105 -5.71 -1.68 -10.90
CA ILE A 105 -5.45 -0.40 -11.58
C ILE A 105 -6.68 0.03 -12.39
N PHE A 106 -7.24 -0.87 -13.18
CA PHE A 106 -8.43 -0.60 -13.99
C PHE A 106 -9.62 -0.14 -13.14
N GLN A 107 -9.90 -0.83 -12.04
CA GLN A 107 -10.97 -0.42 -11.10
C GLN A 107 -10.67 0.94 -10.45
N THR A 108 -9.41 1.25 -10.15
CA THR A 108 -9.01 2.56 -9.62
C THR A 108 -9.25 3.66 -10.64
N MET A 109 -8.87 3.46 -11.90
CA MET A 109 -9.13 4.42 -12.99
C MET A 109 -10.62 4.65 -13.24
N ASN A 110 -11.48 3.67 -12.97
CA ASN A 110 -12.93 3.83 -13.05
C ASN A 110 -13.53 4.57 -11.84
N GLN A 111 -12.87 4.55 -10.69
CA GLN A 111 -13.27 5.32 -9.50
C GLN A 111 -12.74 6.77 -9.56
N TYR A 112 -11.65 7.01 -10.29
CA TYR A 112 -10.95 8.29 -10.40
C TYR A 112 -10.61 8.58 -11.86
N GLU A 113 -11.50 9.26 -12.55
CA GLU A 113 -11.41 9.50 -14.01
C GLU A 113 -10.18 10.30 -14.41
N GLU A 114 -9.68 11.18 -13.54
CA GLU A 114 -8.47 11.96 -13.77
C GLU A 114 -7.24 11.07 -14.04
N LEU A 115 -7.20 9.84 -13.53
CA LEU A 115 -6.11 8.89 -13.80
C LEU A 115 -6.10 8.38 -15.24
N LYS A 116 -7.21 8.49 -15.98
CA LYS A 116 -7.26 8.09 -17.40
C LYS A 116 -6.47 9.03 -18.30
N ASN A 117 -6.32 10.29 -17.88
CA ASN A 117 -5.72 11.35 -18.69
C ASN A 117 -4.41 11.89 -18.10
N ASN A 118 -3.97 11.38 -16.95
CA ASN A 118 -2.76 11.83 -16.29
C ASN A 118 -1.76 10.67 -16.14
N ARG A 119 -0.48 11.01 -16.12
CA ARG A 119 0.60 10.05 -15.82
C ARG A 119 0.57 9.70 -14.33
N PHE A 120 0.75 8.45 -14.00
CA PHE A 120 0.85 7.97 -12.62
C PHE A 120 1.86 6.85 -12.49
N LEU A 121 2.42 6.69 -11.30
CA LEU A 121 3.34 5.62 -10.93
C LEU A 121 2.60 4.54 -10.12
N VAL A 122 2.80 3.27 -10.47
CA VAL A 122 2.25 2.15 -9.72
C VAL A 122 3.32 1.52 -8.84
N CYS A 123 3.06 1.46 -7.54
CA CYS A 123 3.93 0.84 -6.55
C CYS A 123 3.21 -0.27 -5.78
N ASN A 124 3.88 -1.39 -5.55
CA ASN A 124 3.40 -2.40 -4.59
C ASN A 124 3.73 -1.96 -3.16
N CYS A 125 2.81 -2.19 -2.23
CA CYS A 125 2.98 -1.79 -0.83
C CYS A 125 3.95 -2.67 -0.03
N ASP A 126 4.52 -3.69 -0.62
CA ASP A 126 5.48 -4.62 -0.03
C ASP A 126 6.88 -4.53 -0.65
N ASN A 127 7.13 -3.54 -1.51
CA ASN A 127 8.43 -3.25 -2.10
C ASN A 127 8.88 -1.84 -1.71
N LEU A 128 10.12 -1.71 -1.26
CA LEU A 128 10.72 -0.42 -0.94
C LEU A 128 11.47 0.12 -2.16
N TYR A 129 10.98 1.22 -2.70
CA TYR A 129 11.61 1.92 -3.82
C TYR A 129 12.45 3.08 -3.30
N SER A 130 13.69 3.22 -3.79
CA SER A 130 14.55 4.35 -3.43
C SER A 130 14.01 5.66 -4.03
N THR A 131 14.24 6.77 -3.36
CA THR A 131 13.91 8.11 -3.88
C THR A 131 14.54 8.36 -5.26
N LYS A 132 15.77 7.87 -5.49
CA LYS A 132 16.45 7.99 -6.78
C LYS A 132 15.71 7.23 -7.89
N ALA A 133 15.29 6.01 -7.63
CA ALA A 133 14.52 5.21 -8.60
C ALA A 133 13.18 5.87 -8.95
N ILE A 134 12.47 6.40 -7.94
CA ILE A 134 11.21 7.10 -8.14
C ILE A 134 11.42 8.36 -9.00
N LYS A 135 12.44 9.17 -8.68
CA LYS A 135 12.77 10.39 -9.46
C LYS A 135 13.09 10.10 -10.92
N LEU A 136 13.81 9.01 -11.21
CA LEU A 136 14.10 8.60 -12.58
C LEU A 136 12.83 8.27 -13.37
N LEU A 137 11.88 7.56 -12.75
CA LEU A 137 10.62 7.18 -13.39
C LEU A 137 9.64 8.35 -13.60
N VAL A 138 9.71 9.37 -12.75
CA VAL A 138 8.77 10.52 -12.82
C VAL A 138 9.29 11.59 -13.80
N ASN A 139 10.61 11.69 -14.01
CA ASN A 139 11.22 12.70 -14.87
C ASN A 139 11.38 12.24 -16.34
N GLU A 140 11.02 11.01 -16.67
CA GLU A 140 10.92 10.49 -18.04
C GLU A 140 9.51 10.73 -18.64
#